data_e8a41b67754b8babff092ea8c31d1c4f
#
_entry.id   e8a41b67754b8babff092ea8c31d1c4f
#
_cell.length_a   1.000
_cell.length_b   1.000
_cell.length_c   1.000
_cell.angle_alpha   90.00
_cell.angle_beta   90.00
_cell.angle_gamma   90.00
#
_symmetry.space_group_name_H-M   'P 1'
#
loop_
_entity.id
_entity.type
_entity.pdbx_description
1 polymer ?
#
loop_
_entity_poly.entity_id
_entity_poly.type
_entity_poly.pdbx_seq_one_letter_code
_entity_poly.pdbx_strand_id
1 'polypeptide(L)'
;MTAETLRPPPPAPAPATPGPRRRRRQPWRRALRRDWQLYSLAVLPLLFFLVFRYLPMIGNVIAFRRFSPGGSVFGEYWVGLRYFRLFLADPTFWQVFTNTLVLGTLTLLFCFPLPIVLALLLNEVRARRLKRFVQSVSYLPHFLSIVIVAAMVMQLLSMDGSVNQVVRGIGGEAVPFLQQPGWFRAIYVSSEVWQTVGWGTILYLAALTTIDENLYEAARIDGANRWRQTWHVTLPGIRPTMVTLLILNIGTFMAVGFEKILLLYNPLTYPTADVISTYLFRLGFESSNFSYAAAIGLFEAVIGLILVLGANTISRRTVGTSLW
;
A
#
# COMPACT_ATOMS: atom_id res chain seq x y z
N MET A 1 30.27 -81.92 33.86
CA MET A 1 30.71 -80.79 33.01
C MET A 1 29.51 -79.98 32.75
N THR A 2 29.33 -78.91 33.56
CA THR A 2 28.23 -77.96 33.52
C THR A 2 28.61 -76.77 32.65
N ALA A 3 27.93 -76.56 31.56
CA ALA A 3 28.17 -75.41 30.65
C ALA A 3 27.61 -74.17 31.30
N GLU A 4 28.55 -73.28 31.68
CA GLU A 4 28.29 -71.92 32.19
C GLU A 4 27.91 -71.00 31.02
N THR A 5 26.64 -70.59 30.92
CA THR A 5 26.16 -69.72 29.90
C THR A 5 26.63 -68.30 30.23
N LEU A 6 27.63 -67.78 29.47
CA LEU A 6 28.10 -66.39 29.48
C LEU A 6 26.98 -65.44 29.04
N ARG A 7 26.40 -64.71 29.99
CA ARG A 7 25.50 -63.57 29.69
C ARG A 7 26.31 -62.43 29.05
N PRO A 8 25.87 -61.85 27.95
CA PRO A 8 26.53 -60.67 27.37
C PRO A 8 26.45 -59.49 28.33
N PRO A 9 27.49 -58.62 28.36
CA PRO A 9 27.52 -57.47 29.23
C PRO A 9 26.38 -56.47 28.86
N PRO A 10 25.84 -55.71 29.84
CA PRO A 10 24.81 -54.73 29.58
C PRO A 10 25.30 -53.63 28.62
N PRO A 11 24.42 -53.11 27.73
CA PRO A 11 24.82 -52.02 26.78
C PRO A 11 25.24 -50.78 27.55
N ALA A 12 26.33 -50.16 27.05
CA ALA A 12 26.84 -48.92 27.62
C ALA A 12 25.75 -47.81 27.63
N PRO A 13 25.67 -46.98 28.67
CA PRO A 13 24.69 -45.90 28.73
C PRO A 13 24.87 -44.93 27.55
N ALA A 14 23.78 -44.64 26.85
CA ALA A 14 23.76 -43.72 25.74
C ALA A 14 24.27 -42.34 26.19
N PRO A 15 25.11 -41.63 25.38
CA PRO A 15 25.62 -40.31 25.74
C PRO A 15 24.45 -39.36 25.98
N ALA A 16 24.46 -38.72 27.13
CA ALA A 16 23.42 -37.77 27.55
C ALA A 16 23.32 -36.63 26.49
N THR A 17 22.13 -36.51 25.89
CA THR A 17 21.84 -35.40 24.98
C THR A 17 22.05 -34.06 25.72
N PRO A 18 22.85 -33.14 25.16
CA PRO A 18 23.02 -31.82 25.79
C PRO A 18 21.68 -31.11 25.87
N GLY A 19 21.20 -30.91 27.11
CA GLY A 19 19.96 -30.16 27.34
C GLY A 19 20.01 -28.76 26.74
N PRO A 20 18.87 -28.16 26.42
CA PRO A 20 18.83 -26.84 25.78
C PRO A 20 19.59 -25.83 26.62
N ARG A 21 20.70 -25.32 26.06
CA ARG A 21 21.51 -24.27 26.71
C ARG A 21 20.61 -23.07 26.98
N ARG A 22 20.21 -22.86 28.23
CA ARG A 22 19.55 -21.63 28.68
C ARG A 22 20.45 -20.46 28.28
N ARG A 23 20.03 -19.72 27.24
CA ARG A 23 20.67 -18.45 26.85
C ARG A 23 20.65 -17.54 28.08
N ARG A 24 21.77 -17.42 28.81
CA ARG A 24 21.97 -16.43 29.84
C ARG A 24 21.67 -15.06 29.22
N ARG A 25 20.62 -14.40 29.71
CA ARG A 25 20.30 -13.01 29.33
C ARG A 25 21.52 -12.16 29.67
N GLN A 26 22.31 -11.81 28.67
CA GLN A 26 23.44 -10.90 28.87
C GLN A 26 22.90 -9.56 29.37
N PRO A 27 23.52 -8.92 30.37
CA PRO A 27 23.07 -7.63 30.85
C PRO A 27 23.13 -6.62 29.68
N TRP A 28 22.03 -5.94 29.43
CA TRP A 28 21.81 -5.00 28.33
C TRP A 28 22.97 -4.01 28.11
N ARG A 29 23.66 -3.58 29.19
CA ARG A 29 24.85 -2.70 29.13
C ARG A 29 26.05 -3.33 28.40
N ARG A 30 26.26 -4.66 28.50
CA ARG A 30 27.32 -5.35 27.76
C ARG A 30 26.96 -5.51 26.30
N ALA A 31 25.69 -5.77 25.99
CA ALA A 31 25.19 -5.78 24.61
C ALA A 31 25.35 -4.39 23.95
N LEU A 32 24.99 -3.31 24.65
CA LEU A 32 25.17 -1.95 24.14
C LEU A 32 26.64 -1.62 23.81
N ARG A 33 27.57 -1.97 24.72
CA ARG A 33 28.99 -1.71 24.46
C ARG A 33 29.59 -2.57 23.36
N ARG A 34 29.11 -3.79 23.19
CA ARG A 34 29.59 -4.68 22.14
C ARG A 34 29.08 -4.26 20.77
N ASP A 35 27.82 -3.89 20.72
CA ASP A 35 27.08 -3.68 19.46
C ASP A 35 26.85 -2.16 19.20
N TRP A 36 27.68 -1.26 19.81
CA TRP A 36 27.51 0.19 19.73
C TRP A 36 27.49 0.73 18.30
N GLN A 37 28.25 0.09 17.39
CA GLN A 37 28.26 0.45 15.97
C GLN A 37 26.91 0.22 15.30
N LEU A 38 26.19 -0.87 15.65
CA LEU A 38 24.85 -1.14 15.14
C LEU A 38 23.85 -0.11 15.70
N TYR A 39 23.97 0.24 16.98
CA TYR A 39 23.11 1.28 17.56
C TYR A 39 23.41 2.66 17.00
N SER A 40 24.67 3.01 16.72
CA SER A 40 25.01 4.29 16.10
C SER A 40 24.43 4.42 14.69
N LEU A 41 24.37 3.33 13.90
CA LEU A 41 23.70 3.31 12.61
C LEU A 41 22.18 3.50 12.75
N ALA A 42 21.58 3.00 13.84
CA ALA A 42 20.14 3.15 14.08
C ALA A 42 19.76 4.55 14.60
N VAL A 43 20.69 5.27 15.25
CA VAL A 43 20.40 6.61 15.83
C VAL A 43 19.92 7.59 14.78
N LEU A 44 20.58 7.67 13.63
CA LEU A 44 20.23 8.63 12.58
C LEU A 44 18.81 8.42 12.02
N PRO A 45 18.38 7.21 11.62
CA PRO A 45 16.99 6.95 11.25
C PRO A 45 16.00 7.22 12.38
N LEU A 46 16.33 6.85 13.62
CA LEU A 46 15.44 7.10 14.77
C LEU A 46 15.26 8.59 15.04
N LEU A 47 16.32 9.39 14.98
CA LEU A 47 16.25 10.84 15.09
C LEU A 47 15.44 11.44 13.94
N PHE A 48 15.63 10.95 12.72
CA PHE A 48 14.83 11.38 11.58
C PHE A 48 13.33 11.14 11.82
N PHE A 49 12.94 9.95 12.26
CA PHE A 49 11.54 9.65 12.57
C PHE A 49 11.02 10.51 13.72
N LEU A 50 11.81 10.69 14.79
CA LEU A 50 11.43 11.50 15.94
C LEU A 50 11.17 12.96 15.53
N VAL A 51 12.08 13.55 14.78
CA VAL A 51 12.01 14.98 14.41
C VAL A 51 11.00 15.23 13.31
N PHE A 52 10.95 14.38 12.28
CA PHE A 52 10.14 14.66 11.08
C PHE A 52 8.80 13.94 11.03
N ARG A 53 8.57 12.95 11.92
CA ARG A 53 7.29 12.22 11.99
C ARG A 53 6.58 12.42 13.32
N TYR A 54 7.26 12.19 14.44
CA TYR A 54 6.62 12.27 15.76
C TYR A 54 6.46 13.72 16.25
N LEU A 55 7.48 14.57 16.10
CA LEU A 55 7.39 15.96 16.54
C LEU A 55 6.23 16.73 15.87
N PRO A 56 6.02 16.65 14.54
CA PRO A 56 4.87 17.28 13.89
C PRO A 56 3.51 16.74 14.36
N MET A 57 3.43 15.50 14.85
CA MET A 57 2.18 14.98 15.40
C MET A 57 1.68 15.76 16.61
N ILE A 58 2.59 16.38 17.38
CA ILE A 58 2.21 17.27 18.48
C ILE A 58 1.43 18.48 17.96
N GLY A 59 1.75 18.94 16.73
CA GLY A 59 1.02 20.01 16.04
C GLY A 59 -0.47 19.73 15.81
N ASN A 60 -0.88 18.45 15.80
CA ASN A 60 -2.30 18.10 15.67
C ASN A 60 -3.17 18.63 16.82
N VAL A 61 -2.57 19.13 17.90
CA VAL A 61 -3.30 19.81 18.98
C VAL A 61 -4.11 21.00 18.48
N ILE A 62 -3.69 21.64 17.36
CA ILE A 62 -4.43 22.74 16.72
C ILE A 62 -5.83 22.31 16.21
N ALA A 63 -6.09 21.03 16.04
CA ALA A 63 -7.43 20.50 15.73
C ALA A 63 -8.46 20.79 16.83
N PHE A 64 -7.98 20.96 18.08
CA PHE A 64 -8.80 21.25 19.28
C PHE A 64 -8.64 22.70 19.76
N ARG A 65 -7.79 23.48 19.11
CA ARG A 65 -7.49 24.86 19.46
C ARG A 65 -7.66 25.77 18.26
N ARG A 66 -8.00 27.05 18.51
CA ARG A 66 -8.00 28.03 17.45
C ARG A 66 -6.56 28.44 17.15
N PHE A 67 -6.13 28.20 15.92
CA PHE A 67 -4.83 28.63 15.42
C PHE A 67 -5.03 29.86 14.52
N SER A 68 -4.19 30.87 14.69
CA SER A 68 -4.10 32.04 13.81
C SER A 68 -2.66 32.21 13.35
N PRO A 69 -2.42 32.43 12.04
CA PRO A 69 -1.06 32.70 11.53
C PRO A 69 -0.44 33.90 12.25
N GLY A 70 0.80 33.75 12.74
CA GLY A 70 1.49 34.77 13.53
C GLY A 70 1.25 34.69 15.05
N GLY A 71 0.33 33.84 15.51
CA GLY A 71 0.10 33.57 16.92
C GLY A 71 0.92 32.38 17.45
N SER A 72 0.47 31.76 18.54
CA SER A 72 1.12 30.57 19.11
C SER A 72 1.08 29.40 18.15
N VAL A 73 2.22 28.69 18.00
CA VAL A 73 2.33 27.46 17.15
C VAL A 73 1.35 26.37 17.58
N PHE A 74 0.97 26.33 18.87
CA PHE A 74 0.00 25.37 19.39
C PHE A 74 -1.44 25.91 19.45
N GLY A 75 -1.72 27.05 18.84
CA GLY A 75 -3.01 27.75 18.87
C GLY A 75 -3.21 28.59 20.14
N GLU A 76 -4.23 29.48 20.11
CA GLU A 76 -4.46 30.50 21.14
C GLU A 76 -5.30 29.98 22.30
N TYR A 77 -6.52 29.51 22.04
CA TYR A 77 -7.45 29.02 23.06
C TYR A 77 -8.11 27.71 22.65
N TRP A 78 -8.54 26.95 23.66
CA TRP A 78 -9.17 25.65 23.48
C TRP A 78 -10.61 25.79 22.99
N VAL A 79 -10.95 25.13 21.89
CA VAL A 79 -12.29 25.10 21.30
C VAL A 79 -12.94 23.70 21.33
N GLY A 80 -12.23 22.72 21.84
CA GLY A 80 -12.70 21.33 21.95
C GLY A 80 -13.03 20.72 20.60
N LEU A 81 -14.17 20.09 20.48
CA LEU A 81 -14.63 19.39 19.26
C LEU A 81 -15.38 20.30 18.26
N ARG A 82 -15.22 21.63 18.33
CA ARG A 82 -15.94 22.55 17.48
C ARG A 82 -15.72 22.27 15.99
N TYR A 83 -14.47 22.09 15.57
CA TYR A 83 -14.13 21.84 14.16
C TYR A 83 -14.66 20.49 13.68
N PHE A 84 -14.67 19.48 14.55
CA PHE A 84 -15.25 18.16 14.24
C PHE A 84 -16.76 18.26 13.97
N ARG A 85 -17.49 19.01 14.78
CA ARG A 85 -18.92 19.24 14.55
C ARG A 85 -19.18 20.03 13.28
N LEU A 86 -18.33 21.01 12.96
CA LEU A 86 -18.48 21.82 11.76
C LEU A 86 -18.34 20.97 10.49
N PHE A 87 -17.26 20.17 10.36
CA PHE A 87 -17.10 19.39 9.13
C PHE A 87 -18.12 18.24 9.01
N LEU A 88 -18.53 17.64 10.12
CA LEU A 88 -19.57 16.61 10.10
C LEU A 88 -20.94 17.16 9.66
N ALA A 89 -21.18 18.46 9.87
CA ALA A 89 -22.38 19.15 9.41
C ALA A 89 -22.25 19.71 7.98
N ASP A 90 -21.04 19.72 7.39
CA ASP A 90 -20.79 20.26 6.06
C ASP A 90 -21.09 19.22 4.96
N PRO A 91 -22.06 19.48 4.06
CA PRO A 91 -22.34 18.60 2.92
C PRO A 91 -21.12 18.38 2.02
N THR A 92 -20.25 19.40 1.85
CA THR A 92 -19.04 19.33 1.04
C THR A 92 -18.08 18.27 1.57
N PHE A 93 -17.94 18.18 2.91
CA PHE A 93 -17.14 17.15 3.53
C PHE A 93 -17.62 15.74 3.17
N TRP A 94 -18.93 15.49 3.22
CA TRP A 94 -19.49 14.18 2.89
C TRP A 94 -19.31 13.81 1.42
N GLN A 95 -19.35 14.80 0.53
CA GLN A 95 -19.05 14.60 -0.88
C GLN A 95 -17.59 14.16 -1.09
N VAL A 96 -16.63 14.90 -0.52
CA VAL A 96 -15.19 14.55 -0.66
C VAL A 96 -14.86 13.24 0.07
N PHE A 97 -15.49 12.95 1.19
CA PHE A 97 -15.37 11.68 1.89
C PHE A 97 -15.85 10.51 1.01
N THR A 98 -17.03 10.64 0.41
CA THR A 98 -17.57 9.64 -0.51
C THR A 98 -16.66 9.47 -1.73
N ASN A 99 -16.16 10.54 -2.31
CA ASN A 99 -15.21 10.48 -3.43
C ASN A 99 -13.91 9.75 -3.04
N THR A 100 -13.39 10.02 -1.84
CA THR A 100 -12.20 9.33 -1.31
C THR A 100 -12.45 7.82 -1.20
N LEU A 101 -13.60 7.42 -0.64
CA LEU A 101 -13.96 6.01 -0.53
C LEU A 101 -14.14 5.35 -1.89
N VAL A 102 -14.83 6.01 -2.83
CA VAL A 102 -15.05 5.48 -4.18
C VAL A 102 -13.75 5.35 -4.95
N LEU A 103 -12.92 6.40 -4.99
CA LEU A 103 -11.62 6.35 -5.68
C LEU A 103 -10.66 5.35 -5.01
N GLY A 104 -10.60 5.32 -3.68
CA GLY A 104 -9.81 4.34 -2.94
C GLY A 104 -10.24 2.90 -3.25
N THR A 105 -11.56 2.64 -3.26
CA THR A 105 -12.10 1.32 -3.60
C THR A 105 -11.79 0.94 -5.05
N LEU A 106 -12.00 1.84 -6.01
CA LEU A 106 -11.68 1.58 -7.42
C LEU A 106 -10.18 1.34 -7.61
N THR A 107 -9.35 2.16 -6.98
CA THR A 107 -7.89 1.98 -7.03
C THR A 107 -7.50 0.61 -6.46
N LEU A 108 -8.01 0.25 -5.29
CA LEU A 108 -7.72 -1.05 -4.68
C LEU A 108 -8.24 -2.20 -5.56
N LEU A 109 -9.44 -2.07 -6.13
CA LEU A 109 -10.06 -3.10 -6.97
C LEU A 109 -9.27 -3.38 -8.26
N PHE A 110 -8.64 -2.38 -8.84
CA PHE A 110 -7.89 -2.54 -10.08
C PHE A 110 -6.37 -2.62 -9.85
N CYS A 111 -5.79 -1.74 -9.04
CA CYS A 111 -4.34 -1.70 -8.85
C CYS A 111 -3.81 -2.84 -7.97
N PHE A 112 -4.66 -3.53 -7.18
CA PHE A 112 -4.23 -4.68 -6.40
C PHE A 112 -4.25 -6.00 -7.19
N PRO A 113 -5.33 -6.41 -7.90
CA PRO A 113 -5.35 -7.69 -8.60
C PRO A 113 -4.58 -7.69 -9.93
N LEU A 114 -4.50 -6.57 -10.65
CA LEU A 114 -3.84 -6.54 -11.95
C LEU A 114 -2.34 -6.87 -11.90
N PRO A 115 -1.54 -6.41 -10.92
CA PRO A 115 -0.17 -6.88 -10.74
C PRO A 115 -0.06 -8.38 -10.48
N ILE A 116 -1.01 -8.99 -9.77
CA ILE A 116 -1.04 -10.43 -9.53
C ILE A 116 -1.28 -11.16 -10.85
N VAL A 117 -2.28 -10.72 -11.63
CA VAL A 117 -2.58 -11.30 -12.94
C VAL A 117 -1.36 -11.18 -13.87
N LEU A 118 -0.73 -10.01 -13.93
CA LEU A 118 0.46 -9.81 -14.75
C LEU A 118 1.63 -10.69 -14.28
N ALA A 119 1.83 -10.87 -12.98
CA ALA A 119 2.85 -11.77 -12.43
C ALA A 119 2.60 -13.23 -12.85
N LEU A 120 1.36 -13.71 -12.74
CA LEU A 120 0.97 -15.05 -13.15
C LEU A 120 1.19 -15.25 -14.66
N LEU A 121 0.77 -14.29 -15.49
CA LEU A 121 0.99 -14.35 -16.94
C LEU A 121 2.48 -14.39 -17.27
N LEU A 122 3.28 -13.50 -16.67
CA LEU A 122 4.74 -13.47 -16.87
C LEU A 122 5.43 -14.75 -16.36
N ASN A 123 4.90 -15.39 -15.34
CA ASN A 123 5.44 -16.65 -14.86
C ASN A 123 5.26 -17.80 -15.87
N GLU A 124 4.17 -17.77 -16.65
CA GLU A 124 3.89 -18.76 -17.70
C GLU A 124 4.68 -18.53 -18.99
N VAL A 125 5.22 -17.31 -19.20
CA VAL A 125 5.97 -16.99 -20.43
C VAL A 125 7.33 -17.70 -20.43
N ARG A 126 7.52 -18.64 -21.38
CA ARG A 126 8.76 -19.41 -21.58
C ARG A 126 9.85 -18.62 -22.30
N ALA A 127 9.46 -17.74 -23.22
CA ALA A 127 10.39 -16.96 -24.02
C ALA A 127 11.06 -15.85 -23.18
N ARG A 128 12.29 -16.07 -22.74
CA ARG A 128 13.03 -15.12 -21.87
C ARG A 128 13.11 -13.70 -22.45
N ARG A 129 13.25 -13.56 -23.78
CA ARG A 129 13.31 -12.23 -24.43
C ARG A 129 11.97 -11.50 -24.33
N LEU A 130 10.85 -12.18 -24.57
CA LEU A 130 9.51 -11.62 -24.44
C LEU A 130 9.23 -11.24 -22.99
N LYS A 131 9.54 -12.12 -22.03
CA LYS A 131 9.38 -11.85 -20.60
C LYS A 131 10.12 -10.57 -20.20
N ARG A 132 11.40 -10.42 -20.57
CA ARG A 132 12.19 -9.22 -20.28
C ARG A 132 11.62 -7.97 -20.95
N PHE A 133 11.20 -8.08 -22.20
CA PHE A 133 10.60 -6.96 -22.92
C PHE A 133 9.33 -6.46 -22.22
N VAL A 134 8.38 -7.35 -21.91
CA VAL A 134 7.14 -6.99 -21.21
C VAL A 134 7.44 -6.40 -19.83
N GLN A 135 8.38 -6.98 -19.08
CA GLN A 135 8.83 -6.42 -17.80
C GLN A 135 9.38 -5.00 -17.95
N SER A 136 10.29 -4.76 -18.90
CA SER A 136 10.88 -3.44 -19.11
C SER A 136 9.83 -2.39 -19.50
N VAL A 137 8.91 -2.73 -20.41
CA VAL A 137 7.85 -1.82 -20.86
C VAL A 137 6.85 -1.53 -19.74
N SER A 138 6.47 -2.55 -18.96
CA SER A 138 5.50 -2.37 -17.87
C SER A 138 6.09 -1.68 -16.63
N TYR A 139 7.41 -1.77 -16.40
CA TYR A 139 8.06 -1.12 -15.26
C TYR A 139 8.37 0.35 -15.50
N LEU A 140 8.64 0.72 -16.78
CA LEU A 140 9.07 2.06 -17.17
C LEU A 140 8.15 3.19 -16.68
N PRO A 141 6.82 3.10 -16.77
CA PRO A 141 5.93 4.17 -16.33
C PRO A 141 6.07 4.54 -14.86
N HIS A 142 6.44 3.60 -14.00
CA HIS A 142 6.63 3.86 -12.57
C HIS A 142 7.75 4.86 -12.26
N PHE A 143 8.77 4.94 -13.12
CA PHE A 143 9.90 5.87 -12.95
C PHE A 143 9.61 7.28 -13.49
N LEU A 144 8.48 7.48 -14.15
CA LEU A 144 8.08 8.80 -14.60
C LEU A 144 7.57 9.64 -13.41
N SER A 145 7.96 10.90 -13.36
CA SER A 145 7.40 11.85 -12.40
C SER A 145 5.87 11.93 -12.56
N ILE A 146 5.17 12.04 -11.43
CA ILE A 146 3.71 12.16 -11.42
C ILE A 146 3.22 13.38 -12.22
N VAL A 147 4.01 14.46 -12.24
CA VAL A 147 3.73 15.67 -13.05
C VAL A 147 3.79 15.35 -14.54
N ILE A 148 4.80 14.58 -14.98
CA ILE A 148 4.92 14.14 -16.36
C ILE A 148 3.74 13.25 -16.74
N VAL A 149 3.38 12.30 -15.88
CA VAL A 149 2.23 11.40 -16.12
C VAL A 149 0.93 12.20 -16.23
N ALA A 150 0.69 13.15 -15.33
CA ALA A 150 -0.49 14.00 -15.39
C ALA A 150 -0.51 14.86 -16.67
N ALA A 151 0.63 15.46 -17.05
CA ALA A 151 0.74 16.23 -18.29
C ALA A 151 0.47 15.36 -19.54
N MET A 152 1.01 14.13 -19.57
CA MET A 152 0.74 13.17 -20.65
C MET A 152 -0.75 12.83 -20.74
N VAL A 153 -1.40 12.55 -19.61
CA VAL A 153 -2.84 12.27 -19.56
C VAL A 153 -3.64 13.46 -20.07
N MET A 154 -3.32 14.67 -19.60
CA MET A 154 -3.99 15.90 -20.05
C MET A 154 -3.81 16.12 -21.56
N GLN A 155 -2.58 15.93 -22.08
CA GLN A 155 -2.32 16.07 -23.53
C GLN A 155 -3.06 15.03 -24.37
N LEU A 156 -3.07 13.77 -23.93
CA LEU A 156 -3.75 12.69 -24.67
C LEU A 156 -5.28 12.89 -24.71
N LEU A 157 -5.86 13.41 -23.62
CA LEU A 157 -7.31 13.58 -23.45
C LEU A 157 -7.81 14.99 -23.78
N SER A 158 -6.92 15.90 -24.22
CA SER A 158 -7.30 17.25 -24.67
C SER A 158 -8.23 17.18 -25.88
N MET A 159 -8.91 18.29 -26.19
CA MET A 159 -9.81 18.35 -27.36
C MET A 159 -9.12 17.97 -28.66
N ASP A 160 -7.85 18.34 -28.84
CA ASP A 160 -7.02 18.01 -30.00
C ASP A 160 -6.05 16.85 -29.74
N GLY A 161 -6.19 16.17 -28.57
CA GLY A 161 -5.38 15.04 -28.17
C GLY A 161 -5.63 13.78 -29.01
N SER A 162 -4.69 12.84 -28.93
CA SER A 162 -4.71 11.62 -29.74
C SER A 162 -5.97 10.79 -29.53
N VAL A 163 -6.53 10.78 -28.31
CA VAL A 163 -7.78 10.05 -28.03
C VAL A 163 -8.95 10.65 -28.81
N ASN A 164 -9.10 11.97 -28.81
CA ASN A 164 -10.13 12.66 -29.56
C ASN A 164 -9.90 12.59 -31.09
N GLN A 165 -8.65 12.50 -31.56
CA GLN A 165 -8.37 12.23 -32.97
C GLN A 165 -8.88 10.84 -33.38
N VAL A 166 -8.70 9.82 -32.53
CA VAL A 166 -9.26 8.49 -32.80
C VAL A 166 -10.80 8.52 -32.78
N VAL A 167 -11.43 9.21 -31.79
CA VAL A 167 -12.88 9.35 -31.73
C VAL A 167 -13.43 9.99 -32.99
N ARG A 168 -12.82 11.08 -33.50
CA ARG A 168 -13.21 11.71 -34.78
C ARG A 168 -12.97 10.78 -35.98
N GLY A 169 -11.87 10.02 -35.97
CA GLY A 169 -11.53 9.08 -37.05
C GLY A 169 -12.54 7.94 -37.24
N ILE A 170 -13.26 7.56 -36.18
CA ILE A 170 -14.34 6.56 -36.22
C ILE A 170 -15.73 7.21 -36.39
N GLY A 171 -15.80 8.52 -36.70
CA GLY A 171 -17.04 9.24 -36.95
C GLY A 171 -17.74 9.81 -35.68
N GLY A 172 -17.09 9.80 -34.51
CA GLY A 172 -17.61 10.40 -33.29
C GLY A 172 -17.27 11.90 -33.18
N GLU A 173 -17.97 12.59 -32.27
CA GLU A 173 -17.65 13.97 -31.87
C GLU A 173 -16.57 13.99 -30.78
N ALA A 174 -15.77 15.06 -30.74
CA ALA A 174 -14.75 15.23 -29.72
C ALA A 174 -15.39 15.36 -28.34
N VAL A 175 -14.89 14.59 -27.39
CA VAL A 175 -15.39 14.55 -25.99
C VAL A 175 -14.49 15.39 -25.09
N PRO A 176 -15.04 16.34 -24.31
CA PRO A 176 -14.25 17.11 -23.34
C PRO A 176 -13.98 16.28 -22.07
N PHE A 177 -13.19 15.22 -22.18
CA PHE A 177 -12.92 14.24 -21.14
C PHE A 177 -12.50 14.87 -19.82
N LEU A 178 -11.64 15.89 -19.86
CA LEU A 178 -11.09 16.55 -18.67
C LEU A 178 -12.06 17.52 -17.99
N GLN A 179 -13.18 17.86 -18.64
CA GLN A 179 -14.17 18.81 -18.11
C GLN A 179 -15.44 18.11 -17.58
N GLN A 180 -15.61 16.84 -17.88
CA GLN A 180 -16.78 16.06 -17.48
C GLN A 180 -16.51 15.26 -16.19
N PRO A 181 -17.26 15.47 -15.11
CA PRO A 181 -17.10 14.74 -13.85
C PRO A 181 -17.18 13.21 -14.01
N GLY A 182 -18.02 12.73 -14.92
CA GLY A 182 -18.23 11.28 -15.14
C GLY A 182 -16.99 10.54 -15.62
N TRP A 183 -16.05 11.20 -16.29
CA TRP A 183 -14.84 10.57 -16.80
C TRP A 183 -13.67 10.56 -15.80
N PHE A 184 -13.70 11.45 -14.81
CA PHE A 184 -12.55 11.65 -13.90
C PHE A 184 -12.08 10.34 -13.26
N ARG A 185 -13.01 9.57 -12.70
CA ARG A 185 -12.67 8.32 -11.99
C ARG A 185 -12.02 7.30 -12.91
N ALA A 186 -12.52 7.14 -14.13
CA ALA A 186 -11.95 6.24 -15.11
C ALA A 186 -10.55 6.69 -15.55
N ILE A 187 -10.36 7.99 -15.81
CA ILE A 187 -9.06 8.59 -16.18
C ILE A 187 -8.05 8.39 -15.06
N TYR A 188 -8.42 8.71 -13.83
CA TYR A 188 -7.54 8.56 -12.69
C TYR A 188 -7.12 7.09 -12.49
N VAL A 189 -8.09 6.17 -12.40
CA VAL A 189 -7.81 4.75 -12.13
C VAL A 189 -7.01 4.11 -13.28
N SER A 190 -7.35 4.38 -14.53
CA SER A 190 -6.61 3.82 -15.67
C SER A 190 -5.17 4.32 -15.72
N SER A 191 -4.95 5.61 -15.45
CA SER A 191 -3.60 6.18 -15.37
C SER A 191 -2.80 5.61 -14.18
N GLU A 192 -3.45 5.33 -13.05
CA GLU A 192 -2.84 4.72 -11.87
C GLU A 192 -2.43 3.28 -12.15
N VAL A 193 -3.32 2.49 -12.75
CA VAL A 193 -3.03 1.11 -13.18
C VAL A 193 -1.84 1.09 -14.13
N TRP A 194 -1.86 1.94 -15.17
CA TRP A 194 -0.77 2.00 -16.15
C TRP A 194 0.58 2.33 -15.49
N GLN A 195 0.58 3.24 -14.55
CA GLN A 195 1.81 3.67 -13.86
C GLN A 195 2.34 2.63 -12.86
N THR A 196 1.47 1.86 -12.21
CA THR A 196 1.86 1.07 -11.04
C THR A 196 1.83 -0.45 -11.26
N VAL A 197 1.09 -0.96 -12.25
CA VAL A 197 0.87 -2.40 -12.46
C VAL A 197 2.17 -3.19 -12.61
N GLY A 198 3.11 -2.67 -13.40
CA GLY A 198 4.39 -3.33 -13.61
C GLY A 198 5.25 -3.39 -12.35
N TRP A 199 5.36 -2.29 -11.64
CA TRP A 199 6.12 -2.22 -10.39
C TRP A 199 5.57 -3.15 -9.33
N GLY A 200 4.25 -3.15 -9.12
CA GLY A 200 3.59 -4.07 -8.19
C GLY A 200 3.81 -5.55 -8.52
N THR A 201 3.99 -5.88 -9.79
CA THR A 201 4.24 -7.25 -10.27
C THR A 201 5.56 -7.84 -9.75
N ILE A 202 6.57 -7.01 -9.47
CA ILE A 202 7.90 -7.47 -9.03
C ILE A 202 7.81 -8.28 -7.74
N LEU A 203 7.04 -7.80 -6.75
CA LEU A 203 6.90 -8.48 -5.45
C LEU A 203 6.21 -9.83 -5.59
N TYR A 204 5.21 -9.92 -6.46
CA TYR A 204 4.54 -11.20 -6.73
C TYR A 204 5.42 -12.17 -7.51
N LEU A 205 6.21 -11.68 -8.48
CA LEU A 205 7.19 -12.51 -9.18
C LEU A 205 8.24 -13.07 -8.22
N ALA A 206 8.72 -12.26 -7.27
CA ALA A 206 9.63 -12.72 -6.22
C ALA A 206 8.97 -13.78 -5.34
N ALA A 207 7.71 -13.58 -4.94
CA ALA A 207 6.98 -14.57 -4.16
C ALA A 207 6.78 -15.90 -4.92
N LEU A 208 6.54 -15.84 -6.23
CA LEU A 208 6.40 -17.04 -7.07
C LEU A 208 7.67 -17.90 -7.11
N THR A 209 8.86 -17.29 -6.98
CA THR A 209 10.13 -18.04 -6.94
C THR A 209 10.35 -18.81 -5.64
N THR A 210 9.56 -18.55 -4.60
CA THR A 210 9.70 -19.25 -3.29
C THR A 210 8.86 -20.52 -3.21
N ILE A 211 8.01 -20.80 -4.21
CA ILE A 211 7.17 -21.99 -4.25
C ILE A 211 8.04 -23.19 -4.62
N ASP A 212 7.92 -24.28 -3.84
CA ASP A 212 8.64 -25.53 -4.08
C ASP A 212 8.20 -26.17 -5.42
N GLU A 213 9.17 -26.43 -6.31
CA GLU A 213 8.93 -27.04 -7.61
C GLU A 213 8.31 -28.45 -7.49
N ASN A 214 8.60 -29.19 -6.41
CA ASN A 214 8.02 -30.51 -6.15
C ASN A 214 6.49 -30.49 -6.10
N LEU A 215 5.88 -29.38 -5.64
CA LEU A 215 4.43 -29.22 -5.61
C LEU A 215 3.82 -29.23 -7.03
N TYR A 216 4.52 -28.60 -7.99
CA TYR A 216 4.09 -28.61 -9.39
C TYR A 216 4.29 -29.98 -10.05
N GLU A 217 5.34 -30.70 -9.68
CA GLU A 217 5.58 -32.06 -10.17
C GLU A 217 4.50 -33.04 -9.66
N ALA A 218 4.21 -33.00 -8.37
CA ALA A 218 3.12 -33.77 -7.78
C ALA A 218 1.77 -33.48 -8.46
N ALA A 219 1.44 -32.19 -8.64
CA ALA A 219 0.21 -31.78 -9.30
C ALA A 219 0.13 -32.28 -10.77
N ARG A 220 1.26 -32.36 -11.48
CA ARG A 220 1.31 -32.93 -12.85
C ARG A 220 1.08 -34.42 -12.86
N ILE A 221 1.62 -35.16 -11.88
CA ILE A 221 1.40 -36.60 -11.72
C ILE A 221 -0.08 -36.86 -11.47
N ASP A 222 -0.76 -36.01 -10.66
CA ASP A 222 -2.19 -36.05 -10.40
C ASP A 222 -3.06 -35.56 -11.59
N GLY A 223 -2.45 -35.26 -12.75
CA GLY A 223 -3.16 -34.83 -13.96
C GLY A 223 -3.67 -33.40 -13.93
N ALA A 224 -3.15 -32.53 -13.05
CA ALA A 224 -3.55 -31.13 -13.00
C ALA A 224 -3.00 -30.36 -14.20
N ASN A 225 -3.90 -29.75 -14.98
CA ASN A 225 -3.53 -28.80 -16.03
C ASN A 225 -3.02 -27.47 -15.41
N ARG A 226 -2.47 -26.57 -16.25
CA ARG A 226 -1.88 -25.30 -15.79
C ARG A 226 -2.85 -24.44 -14.99
N TRP A 227 -4.14 -24.39 -15.38
CA TRP A 227 -5.16 -23.64 -14.68
C TRP A 227 -5.40 -24.18 -13.26
N ARG A 228 -5.48 -25.53 -13.12
CA ARG A 228 -5.58 -26.17 -11.81
C ARG A 228 -4.33 -25.96 -10.96
N GLN A 229 -3.13 -26.02 -11.54
CA GLN A 229 -1.88 -25.70 -10.85
C GLN A 229 -1.88 -24.25 -10.36
N THR A 230 -2.34 -23.29 -11.15
CA THR A 230 -2.44 -21.88 -10.75
C THR A 230 -3.37 -21.70 -9.54
N TRP A 231 -4.55 -22.35 -9.56
CA TRP A 231 -5.54 -22.19 -8.49
C TRP A 231 -5.18 -22.93 -7.20
N HIS A 232 -4.56 -24.11 -7.28
CA HIS A 232 -4.36 -25.00 -6.13
C HIS A 232 -2.91 -25.01 -5.62
N VAL A 233 -1.94 -24.55 -6.40
CA VAL A 233 -0.53 -24.51 -6.00
C VAL A 233 -0.04 -23.06 -5.99
N THR A 234 -0.15 -22.35 -7.11
CA THR A 234 0.48 -21.04 -7.29
C THR A 234 -0.18 -19.97 -6.41
N LEU A 235 -1.49 -19.77 -6.51
CA LEU A 235 -2.21 -18.76 -5.72
C LEU A 235 -2.15 -19.03 -4.21
N PRO A 236 -2.36 -20.25 -3.72
CA PRO A 236 -2.13 -20.56 -2.30
C PRO A 236 -0.69 -20.31 -1.86
N GLY A 237 0.30 -20.62 -2.69
CA GLY A 237 1.72 -20.43 -2.40
C GLY A 237 2.10 -18.96 -2.19
N ILE A 238 1.52 -18.02 -2.95
CA ILE A 238 1.77 -16.60 -2.81
C ILE A 238 0.76 -15.89 -1.89
N ARG A 239 -0.22 -16.58 -1.34
CA ARG A 239 -1.28 -16.03 -0.48
C ARG A 239 -0.75 -15.18 0.68
N PRO A 240 0.31 -15.59 1.42
CA PRO A 240 0.87 -14.75 2.48
C PRO A 240 1.34 -13.39 1.98
N THR A 241 2.02 -13.35 0.82
CA THR A 241 2.47 -12.11 0.18
C THR A 241 1.29 -11.26 -0.28
N MET A 242 0.27 -11.86 -0.90
CA MET A 242 -0.95 -11.16 -1.32
C MET A 242 -1.62 -10.48 -0.13
N VAL A 243 -1.78 -11.19 0.97
CA VAL A 243 -2.42 -10.67 2.19
C VAL A 243 -1.61 -9.55 2.81
N THR A 244 -0.30 -9.71 2.92
CA THR A 244 0.59 -8.67 3.45
C THR A 244 0.51 -7.39 2.62
N LEU A 245 0.58 -7.52 1.29
CA LEU A 245 0.48 -6.37 0.38
C LEU A 245 -0.93 -5.75 0.39
N LEU A 246 -1.98 -6.54 0.54
CA LEU A 246 -3.35 -6.03 0.69
C LEU A 246 -3.49 -5.16 1.94
N ILE A 247 -2.97 -5.62 3.10
CA ILE A 247 -3.03 -4.84 4.35
C ILE A 247 -2.24 -3.53 4.20
N LEU A 248 -1.07 -3.56 3.53
CA LEU A 248 -0.29 -2.36 3.26
C LEU A 248 -1.04 -1.38 2.34
N ASN A 249 -1.71 -1.87 1.30
CA ASN A 249 -2.55 -1.04 0.42
C ASN A 249 -3.77 -0.44 1.16
N ILE A 250 -4.39 -1.21 2.06
CA ILE A 250 -5.46 -0.69 2.93
C ILE A 250 -4.92 0.40 3.86
N GLY A 251 -3.65 0.32 4.27
CA GLY A 251 -3.00 1.36 5.08
C GLY A 251 -2.93 2.73 4.40
N THR A 252 -2.86 2.75 3.09
CA THR A 252 -2.80 3.98 2.27
C THR A 252 -4.15 4.31 1.60
N PHE A 253 -5.19 3.54 1.91
CA PHE A 253 -6.50 3.63 1.24
C PHE A 253 -7.14 5.02 1.32
N MET A 254 -7.02 5.70 2.46
CA MET A 254 -7.59 7.05 2.64
C MET A 254 -6.72 8.13 1.98
N ALA A 255 -5.42 7.90 1.82
CA ALA A 255 -4.48 8.84 1.20
C ALA A 255 -4.44 8.68 -0.33
N VAL A 256 -5.61 8.59 -0.97
CA VAL A 256 -5.73 8.40 -2.43
C VAL A 256 -5.02 9.53 -3.16
N GLY A 257 -3.97 9.20 -3.88
CA GLY A 257 -3.30 9.94 -4.97
C GLY A 257 -3.36 11.47 -4.96
N PHE A 258 -3.16 12.13 -3.80
CA PHE A 258 -3.27 13.58 -3.63
C PHE A 258 -2.62 14.36 -4.78
N GLU A 259 -1.35 14.07 -5.08
CA GLU A 259 -0.58 14.82 -6.08
C GLU A 259 -1.17 14.67 -7.49
N LYS A 260 -1.53 13.44 -7.87
CA LYS A 260 -2.12 13.18 -9.19
C LYS A 260 -3.50 13.80 -9.33
N ILE A 261 -4.34 13.73 -8.29
CA ILE A 261 -5.66 14.33 -8.30
C ILE A 261 -5.54 15.85 -8.37
N LEU A 262 -4.65 16.45 -7.59
CA LEU A 262 -4.39 17.90 -7.59
C LEU A 262 -3.95 18.42 -8.98
N LEU A 263 -3.23 17.61 -9.75
CA LEU A 263 -2.79 17.97 -11.10
C LEU A 263 -3.88 17.76 -12.16
N LEU A 264 -4.78 16.80 -11.98
CA LEU A 264 -5.78 16.41 -13.00
C LEU A 264 -7.14 17.07 -12.79
N TYR A 265 -7.50 17.42 -11.53
CA TYR A 265 -8.83 17.94 -11.24
C TYR A 265 -8.96 19.42 -11.62
N ASN A 266 -10.18 19.88 -11.75
CA ASN A 266 -10.54 21.28 -11.95
C ASN A 266 -11.93 21.55 -11.33
N PRO A 267 -12.40 22.81 -11.20
CA PRO A 267 -13.69 23.12 -10.59
C PRO A 267 -14.89 22.38 -11.20
N LEU A 268 -14.87 22.07 -12.50
CA LEU A 268 -15.94 21.33 -13.16
C LEU A 268 -15.99 19.85 -12.73
N THR A 269 -14.85 19.27 -12.37
CA THR A 269 -14.75 17.86 -11.98
C THR A 269 -14.79 17.62 -10.47
N TYR A 270 -14.80 18.66 -9.63
CA TYR A 270 -14.89 18.54 -8.17
C TYR A 270 -15.97 17.58 -7.66
N PRO A 271 -17.18 17.51 -8.28
CA PRO A 271 -18.21 16.59 -7.79
C PRO A 271 -17.77 15.13 -7.70
N THR A 272 -16.80 14.68 -8.51
CA THR A 272 -16.30 13.30 -8.54
C THR A 272 -14.82 13.15 -8.27
N ALA A 273 -14.07 14.25 -8.34
CA ALA A 273 -12.61 14.28 -8.27
C ALA A 273 -12.07 14.73 -6.92
N ASP A 274 -12.76 15.66 -6.26
CA ASP A 274 -12.29 16.26 -5.01
C ASP A 274 -12.34 15.22 -3.88
N VAL A 275 -11.20 15.00 -3.23
CA VAL A 275 -11.02 14.03 -2.14
C VAL A 275 -10.61 14.74 -0.85
N ILE A 276 -10.60 14.02 0.28
CA ILE A 276 -10.27 14.62 1.58
C ILE A 276 -8.92 15.35 1.52
N SER A 277 -7.89 14.74 0.95
CA SER A 277 -6.55 15.31 0.90
C SER A 277 -6.47 16.61 0.06
N THR A 278 -7.18 16.71 -1.07
CA THR A 278 -7.25 17.95 -1.87
C THR A 278 -8.10 19.01 -1.19
N TYR A 279 -9.18 18.61 -0.51
CA TYR A 279 -10.00 19.51 0.30
C TYR A 279 -9.21 20.07 1.49
N LEU A 280 -8.45 19.24 2.19
CA LEU A 280 -7.52 19.68 3.25
C LEU A 280 -6.50 20.70 2.76
N PHE A 281 -5.94 20.49 1.58
CA PHE A 281 -4.98 21.40 0.98
C PHE A 281 -5.60 22.77 0.73
N ARG A 282 -6.78 22.83 0.12
CA ARG A 282 -7.50 24.09 -0.11
C ARG A 282 -7.86 24.79 1.19
N LEU A 283 -8.38 24.09 2.18
CA LEU A 283 -8.74 24.68 3.47
C LEU A 283 -7.53 25.20 4.24
N GLY A 284 -6.46 24.39 4.29
CA GLY A 284 -5.27 24.71 5.05
C GLY A 284 -4.45 25.81 4.41
N PHE A 285 -4.12 25.66 3.13
CA PHE A 285 -3.16 26.56 2.46
C PHE A 285 -3.81 27.70 1.71
N GLU A 286 -4.92 27.48 1.00
CA GLU A 286 -5.58 28.55 0.24
C GLU A 286 -6.47 29.41 1.13
N SER A 287 -7.20 28.79 2.08
CA SER A 287 -8.13 29.49 2.98
C SER A 287 -7.52 29.82 4.34
N SER A 288 -6.26 29.43 4.62
CA SER A 288 -5.55 29.63 5.90
C SER A 288 -6.31 29.11 7.14
N ASN A 289 -7.20 28.13 6.96
CA ASN A 289 -7.99 27.55 8.05
C ASN A 289 -7.33 26.27 8.58
N PHE A 290 -6.15 26.42 9.12
CA PHE A 290 -5.31 25.29 9.55
C PHE A 290 -5.94 24.41 10.63
N SER A 291 -6.68 24.99 11.58
CA SER A 291 -7.33 24.23 12.64
C SER A 291 -8.43 23.31 12.12
N TYR A 292 -9.21 23.82 11.16
CA TYR A 292 -10.27 23.02 10.53
C TYR A 292 -9.68 21.90 9.67
N ALA A 293 -8.64 22.22 8.87
CA ALA A 293 -7.91 21.23 8.09
C ALA A 293 -7.28 20.15 8.99
N ALA A 294 -6.64 20.54 10.11
CA ALA A 294 -6.05 19.59 11.05
C ALA A 294 -7.09 18.66 11.68
N ALA A 295 -8.30 19.15 11.97
CA ALA A 295 -9.39 18.32 12.51
C ALA A 295 -9.85 17.27 11.50
N ILE A 296 -9.98 17.62 10.21
CA ILE A 296 -10.33 16.69 9.14
C ILE A 296 -9.20 15.68 8.92
N GLY A 297 -7.93 16.12 8.89
CA GLY A 297 -6.78 15.22 8.75
C GLY A 297 -6.65 14.23 9.92
N LEU A 298 -6.94 14.66 11.14
CA LEU A 298 -6.96 13.77 12.29
C LEU A 298 -8.10 12.74 12.18
N PHE A 299 -9.28 13.13 11.71
CA PHE A 299 -10.37 12.22 11.42
C PHE A 299 -9.99 11.19 10.33
N GLU A 300 -9.38 11.64 9.24
CA GLU A 300 -8.86 10.77 8.17
C GLU A 300 -7.86 9.74 8.72
N ALA A 301 -6.91 10.19 9.55
CA ALA A 301 -5.92 9.32 10.18
C ALA A 301 -6.55 8.27 11.10
N VAL A 302 -7.58 8.63 11.87
CA VAL A 302 -8.32 7.70 12.73
C VAL A 302 -9.05 6.65 11.90
N ILE A 303 -9.71 7.04 10.81
CA ILE A 303 -10.37 6.09 9.91
C ILE A 303 -9.33 5.16 9.25
N GLY A 304 -8.24 5.70 8.76
CA GLY A 304 -7.13 4.90 8.20
C GLY A 304 -6.61 3.87 9.20
N LEU A 305 -6.41 4.27 10.46
CA LEU A 305 -5.99 3.36 11.53
C LEU A 305 -7.03 2.25 11.79
N ILE A 306 -8.31 2.58 11.84
CA ILE A 306 -9.39 1.59 12.02
C ILE A 306 -9.40 0.59 10.87
N LEU A 307 -9.24 1.05 9.63
CA LEU A 307 -9.18 0.19 8.44
C LEU A 307 -7.99 -0.77 8.50
N VAL A 308 -6.79 -0.30 8.86
CA VAL A 308 -5.59 -1.14 8.98
C VAL A 308 -5.73 -2.17 10.10
N LEU A 309 -6.17 -1.75 11.29
CA LEU A 309 -6.38 -2.66 12.41
C LEU A 309 -7.45 -3.70 12.10
N GLY A 310 -8.53 -3.29 11.45
CA GLY A 310 -9.59 -4.17 10.97
C GLY A 310 -9.07 -5.19 9.97
N ALA A 311 -8.37 -4.75 8.93
CA ALA A 311 -7.78 -5.60 7.91
C ALA A 311 -6.78 -6.61 8.50
N ASN A 312 -5.88 -6.15 9.38
CA ASN A 312 -4.91 -7.02 10.06
C ASN A 312 -5.59 -8.05 10.94
N THR A 313 -6.63 -7.67 11.68
CA THR A 313 -7.39 -8.58 12.55
C THR A 313 -8.15 -9.64 11.74
N ILE A 314 -8.80 -9.23 10.65
CA ILE A 314 -9.51 -10.14 9.74
C ILE A 314 -8.50 -11.12 9.12
N SER A 315 -7.38 -10.62 8.60
CA SER A 315 -6.33 -11.43 8.01
C SER A 315 -5.77 -12.48 8.99
N ARG A 316 -5.47 -12.07 10.22
CA ARG A 316 -5.00 -12.97 11.27
C ARG A 316 -5.97 -14.12 11.55
N ARG A 317 -7.28 -13.82 11.53
CA ARG A 317 -8.34 -14.85 11.80
C ARG A 317 -8.60 -15.76 10.61
N THR A 318 -8.48 -15.27 9.38
CA THR A 318 -8.89 -16.00 8.17
C THR A 318 -7.73 -16.71 7.48
N VAL A 319 -6.55 -16.14 7.52
CA VAL A 319 -5.37 -16.58 6.75
C VAL A 319 -4.22 -17.02 7.67
N GLY A 320 -4.27 -16.66 8.95
CA GLY A 320 -3.17 -16.89 9.89
C GLY A 320 -1.94 -16.01 9.64
N THR A 321 -2.02 -15.06 8.71
CA THR A 321 -0.96 -14.12 8.35
C THR A 321 -1.33 -12.72 8.87
N SER A 322 -0.40 -12.05 9.56
CA SER A 322 -0.59 -10.69 10.06
C SER A 322 0.72 -9.90 9.96
N LEU A 323 0.64 -8.58 10.04
CA LEU A 323 1.85 -7.73 10.07
C LEU A 323 2.54 -7.75 11.42
N TRP A 324 1.78 -7.92 12.50
CA TRP A 324 2.28 -8.03 13.89
C TRP A 324 1.44 -9.01 14.71
#